data_41e459fa7bc956bb8172984275403ce5
#
_entry.id   41e459fa7bc956bb8172984275403ce5
#
_cell.length_a   1.000
_cell.length_b   1.000
_cell.length_c   1.000
_cell.angle_alpha   90.00
_cell.angle_beta   90.00
_cell.angle_gamma   90.00
#
_symmetry.space_group_name_H-M   'P 1'
#
loop_
_entity.id
_entity.type
_entity.pdbx_description
1 polymer ?
#
loop_
_entity_poly.entity_id
_entity_poly.type
_entity_poly.pdbx_seq_one_letter_code
_entity_poly.pdbx_strand_id
1 'polypeptide(L)'
;MLEKLKLMLGLTGTDHDVKLQWLLDTAAQRLMILISEDEVPEELEYIVIEVAIIRYNRIASEGMSANSVEGESLTWSDGDFDGFKDDIHAWLEAQADGSKGKVRFI
;
A
#
# COMPACT_ATOMS: atom_id res chain seq x y z
N MET A 1 -10.27 -1.72 4.01
CA MET A 1 -9.04 -1.02 4.36
C MET A 1 -9.23 0.45 4.67
N LEU A 2 -10.20 1.06 4.04
CA LEU A 2 -10.39 2.50 4.24
C LEU A 2 -10.68 2.85 5.69
N GLU A 3 -11.51 2.07 6.34
CA GLU A 3 -11.85 2.36 7.72
C GLU A 3 -10.66 2.24 8.64
N LYS A 4 -9.83 1.24 8.42
CA LYS A 4 -8.63 1.10 9.23
C LYS A 4 -7.68 2.26 9.00
N LEU A 5 -7.55 2.68 7.76
CA LEU A 5 -6.69 3.82 7.44
C LEU A 5 -7.19 5.07 8.15
N LYS A 6 -8.49 5.30 8.11
CA LYS A 6 -9.06 6.48 8.77
C LYS A 6 -8.83 6.42 10.27
N LEU A 7 -8.98 5.24 10.84
CA LEU A 7 -8.76 5.07 12.27
C LEU A 7 -7.30 5.38 12.63
N MET A 8 -6.38 4.89 11.84
CA MET A 8 -4.96 5.10 12.11
C MET A 8 -4.57 6.56 11.98
N LEU A 9 -5.23 7.28 11.09
CA LEU A 9 -4.92 8.68 10.88
C LEU A 9 -5.72 9.61 11.78
N GLY A 10 -6.68 9.06 12.54
CA GLY A 10 -7.48 9.87 13.42
C GLY A 10 -8.50 10.72 12.69
N LEU A 11 -8.92 10.27 11.52
CA LEU A 11 -9.86 11.02 10.72
C LEU A 11 -11.28 10.49 10.88
N THR A 12 -12.24 11.41 10.96
CA THR A 12 -13.64 11.04 11.01
C THR A 12 -14.34 11.76 9.86
N GLY A 13 -15.54 11.34 9.56
CA GLY A 13 -16.26 11.97 8.47
C GLY A 13 -15.80 11.46 7.14
N THR A 14 -16.23 12.10 6.08
CA THR A 14 -15.97 11.60 4.73
C THR A 14 -15.21 12.58 3.86
N ASP A 15 -14.72 13.66 4.45
CA ASP A 15 -14.06 14.70 3.65
C ASP A 15 -12.84 14.22 2.90
N HIS A 16 -12.15 13.23 3.45
CA HIS A 16 -10.93 12.76 2.85
C HIS A 16 -11.05 11.39 2.20
N ASP A 17 -12.27 10.87 2.15
CA ASP A 17 -12.44 9.47 1.73
C ASP A 17 -11.94 9.21 0.32
N VAL A 18 -12.21 10.12 -0.61
CA VAL A 18 -11.79 9.91 -1.99
C VAL A 18 -10.26 9.87 -2.08
N LYS A 19 -9.62 10.81 -1.40
CA LYS A 19 -8.16 10.86 -1.42
C LYS A 19 -7.58 9.62 -0.77
N LEU A 20 -8.12 9.23 0.37
CA LEU A 20 -7.60 8.06 1.09
C LEU A 20 -7.80 6.79 0.29
N GLN A 21 -8.96 6.66 -0.35
CA GLN A 21 -9.21 5.48 -1.15
C GLN A 21 -8.25 5.41 -2.33
N TRP A 22 -7.95 6.56 -2.92
CA TRP A 22 -7.00 6.60 -4.03
C TRP A 22 -5.60 6.17 -3.57
N LEU A 23 -5.20 6.61 -2.37
CA LEU A 23 -3.92 6.21 -1.84
C LEU A 23 -3.85 4.70 -1.59
N LEU A 24 -4.94 4.15 -1.07
CA LEU A 24 -5.01 2.72 -0.85
C LEU A 24 -4.97 1.97 -2.17
N ASP A 25 -5.74 2.43 -3.14
CA ASP A 25 -5.83 1.75 -4.42
C ASP A 25 -4.48 1.74 -5.14
N THR A 26 -3.78 2.86 -5.13
CA THR A 26 -2.50 2.91 -5.83
C THR A 26 -1.44 2.09 -5.11
N ALA A 27 -1.46 2.10 -3.78
CA ALA A 27 -0.53 1.26 -3.03
C ALA A 27 -0.83 -0.22 -3.28
N ALA A 28 -2.11 -0.57 -3.30
CA ALA A 28 -2.50 -1.96 -3.54
C ALA A 28 -2.08 -2.42 -4.92
N GLN A 29 -2.29 -1.57 -5.92
CA GLN A 29 -1.91 -1.94 -7.28
C GLN A 29 -0.42 -2.17 -7.39
N ARG A 30 0.38 -1.33 -6.73
CA ARG A 30 1.81 -1.52 -6.80
C ARG A 30 2.25 -2.78 -6.09
N LEU A 31 1.66 -3.05 -4.93
CA LEU A 31 1.99 -4.27 -4.21
C LEU A 31 1.65 -5.51 -5.05
N MET A 32 0.50 -5.49 -5.70
CA MET A 32 0.10 -6.61 -6.54
C MET A 32 1.11 -6.87 -7.65
N ILE A 33 1.67 -5.81 -8.21
CA ILE A 33 2.70 -5.97 -9.22
C ILE A 33 3.96 -6.57 -8.61
N LEU A 34 4.34 -6.08 -7.44
CA LEU A 34 5.55 -6.55 -6.80
C LEU A 34 5.50 -8.02 -6.43
N ILE A 35 4.33 -8.53 -6.13
CA ILE A 35 4.17 -9.93 -5.75
C ILE A 35 3.57 -10.78 -6.87
N SER A 36 3.27 -10.17 -8.00
CA SER A 36 2.72 -10.86 -9.16
C SER A 36 1.39 -11.54 -8.86
N GLU A 37 0.52 -10.81 -8.17
CA GLU A 37 -0.82 -11.32 -7.86
C GLU A 37 -1.84 -10.34 -8.38
N ASP A 38 -3.07 -10.82 -8.55
CA ASP A 38 -4.13 -9.94 -9.02
C ASP A 38 -5.06 -9.50 -7.90
N GLU A 39 -4.70 -9.78 -6.66
CA GLU A 39 -5.40 -9.19 -5.52
C GLU A 39 -4.44 -9.18 -4.35
N VAL A 40 -4.73 -8.34 -3.37
CA VAL A 40 -3.87 -8.20 -2.21
C VAL A 40 -4.20 -9.32 -1.23
N PRO A 41 -3.22 -10.16 -0.89
CA PRO A 41 -3.47 -11.18 0.12
C PRO A 41 -3.82 -10.54 1.46
N GLU A 42 -4.68 -11.20 2.18
CA GLU A 42 -5.11 -10.67 3.46
C GLU A 42 -3.91 -10.45 4.39
N GLU A 43 -2.94 -11.34 4.34
CA GLU A 43 -1.76 -11.24 5.19
C GLU A 43 -0.91 -10.02 4.89
N LEU A 44 -1.09 -9.40 3.73
CA LEU A 44 -0.27 -8.26 3.34
C LEU A 44 -1.06 -6.95 3.31
N GLU A 45 -2.32 -6.98 3.73
CA GLU A 45 -3.12 -5.75 3.69
C GLU A 45 -2.52 -4.66 4.56
N TYR A 46 -1.85 -5.03 5.64
CA TYR A 46 -1.26 -4.03 6.50
C TYR A 46 -0.20 -3.21 5.76
N ILE A 47 0.46 -3.81 4.77
CA ILE A 47 1.45 -3.09 3.99
C ILE A 47 0.78 -1.98 3.18
N VAL A 48 -0.36 -2.30 2.57
CA VAL A 48 -1.09 -1.31 1.79
C VAL A 48 -1.49 -0.13 2.68
N ILE A 49 -2.00 -0.45 3.85
CA ILE A 49 -2.45 0.59 4.77
C ILE A 49 -1.27 1.45 5.23
N GLU A 50 -0.16 0.81 5.59
CA GLU A 50 0.98 1.56 6.09
C GLU A 50 1.65 2.39 4.99
N VAL A 51 1.69 1.88 3.78
CA VAL A 51 2.22 2.67 2.66
C VAL A 51 1.30 3.86 2.40
N ALA A 52 -0.01 3.65 2.50
CA ALA A 52 -0.95 4.76 2.33
C ALA A 52 -0.72 5.83 3.39
N ILE A 53 -0.42 5.42 4.62
CA ILE A 53 -0.12 6.37 5.68
C ILE A 53 1.14 7.17 5.36
N ILE A 54 2.17 6.48 4.90
CA ILE A 54 3.41 7.14 4.52
C ILE A 54 3.15 8.21 3.46
N ARG A 55 2.37 7.85 2.47
CA ARG A 55 2.08 8.78 1.37
C ARG A 55 1.19 9.92 1.83
N TYR A 56 0.23 9.61 2.69
CA TYR A 56 -0.64 10.66 3.23
C TYR A 56 0.19 11.67 4.02
N ASN A 57 1.11 11.18 4.85
CA ASN A 57 1.94 12.06 5.64
C ASN A 57 2.88 12.89 4.78
N ARG A 58 3.36 12.31 3.69
CA ARG A 58 4.19 13.06 2.75
C ARG A 58 3.42 14.20 2.14
N ILE A 59 2.19 13.93 1.72
CA ILE A 59 1.34 14.94 1.15
C ILE A 59 1.09 16.06 2.17
N ALA A 60 0.74 15.67 3.37
CA ALA A 60 0.41 16.64 4.40
C ALA A 60 1.61 17.50 4.79
N SER A 61 2.76 16.85 4.95
CA SER A 61 3.93 17.58 5.41
C SER A 61 4.52 18.48 4.34
N GLU A 62 4.26 18.17 3.07
CA GLU A 62 4.74 19.01 2.00
C GLU A 62 3.78 20.14 1.67
N GLY A 63 2.69 20.24 2.41
CA GLY A 63 1.77 21.33 2.20
C GLY A 63 0.89 21.20 1.00
N MET A 64 1.03 20.18 0.27
CA MET A 64 0.19 19.88 -0.88
C MET A 64 -0.39 21.05 -1.58
N SER A 65 0.45 21.92 -1.98
CA SER A 65 -0.01 23.01 -2.79
C SER A 65 -0.39 22.46 -4.16
N ALA A 66 -1.09 23.26 -4.90
CA ALA A 66 -1.50 22.85 -6.23
C ALA A 66 -0.30 22.47 -7.07
N ASN A 67 0.79 23.12 -6.87
CA ASN A 67 1.96 22.81 -7.63
C ASN A 67 2.45 21.42 -7.34
N SER A 68 2.42 21.03 -6.09
CA SER A 68 2.87 19.72 -5.74
C SER A 68 2.04 18.67 -6.39
N VAL A 69 0.81 19.00 -6.58
CA VAL A 69 -0.11 18.03 -7.12
C VAL A 69 0.17 17.73 -8.56
N GLU A 70 0.91 18.55 -9.19
CA GLU A 70 1.13 18.34 -10.57
C GLU A 70 1.96 17.18 -10.89
N GLY A 71 2.18 16.36 -10.01
CA GLY A 71 2.63 15.10 -10.37
C GLY A 71 4.04 14.80 -10.08
N GLU A 72 4.91 15.53 -10.60
CA GLU A 72 6.27 15.17 -10.45
C GLU A 72 6.65 15.06 -9.01
N SER A 73 6.19 16.01 -8.24
CA SER A 73 6.58 16.03 -6.86
C SER A 73 5.89 14.95 -6.05
N LEU A 74 4.86 14.35 -6.62
CA LEU A 74 4.17 13.30 -5.95
C LEU A 74 4.45 11.95 -6.58
N THR A 75 5.65 11.74 -6.96
CA THR A 75 6.03 10.48 -7.53
C THR A 75 5.97 9.41 -6.49
N TRP A 76 5.17 8.41 -6.74
CA TRP A 76 5.07 7.26 -5.85
C TRP A 76 6.17 6.31 -6.25
N SER A 77 7.11 6.11 -5.37
CA SER A 77 8.21 5.25 -5.71
C SER A 77 8.13 3.94 -4.96
N ASP A 78 8.82 2.95 -5.47
CA ASP A 78 8.89 1.67 -4.80
C ASP A 78 9.61 1.79 -3.47
N GLY A 79 10.35 2.87 -3.27
CA GLY A 79 10.98 3.10 -1.98
C GLY A 79 10.00 3.18 -0.83
N ASP A 80 8.74 3.49 -1.14
CA ASP A 80 7.73 3.50 -0.09
C ASP A 80 7.52 2.12 0.51
N PHE A 81 7.91 1.08 -0.21
CA PHE A 81 7.79 -0.29 0.27
C PHE A 81 9.08 -0.82 0.91
N ASP A 82 10.11 0.01 1.01
CA ASP A 82 11.40 -0.48 1.50
C ASP A 82 11.32 -1.06 2.90
N GLY A 83 10.51 -0.49 3.75
CA GLY A 83 10.38 -1.01 5.10
C GLY A 83 9.69 -2.35 5.18
N PHE A 84 9.11 -2.80 4.08
CA PHE A 84 8.35 -4.04 4.06
C PHE A 84 8.98 -5.09 3.16
N LYS A 85 10.19 -4.85 2.67
CA LYS A 85 10.80 -5.77 1.72
C LYS A 85 11.01 -7.15 2.30
N ASP A 86 11.39 -7.21 3.56
CA ASP A 86 11.60 -8.51 4.20
C ASP A 86 10.28 -9.25 4.32
N ASP A 87 9.22 -8.54 4.66
CA ASP A 87 7.90 -9.16 4.78
C ASP A 87 7.41 -9.67 3.44
N ILE A 88 7.60 -8.87 2.41
CA ILE A 88 7.18 -9.26 1.07
C ILE A 88 7.98 -10.48 0.61
N HIS A 89 9.28 -10.47 0.88
CA HIS A 89 10.14 -11.57 0.50
C HIS A 89 9.75 -12.84 1.21
N ALA A 90 9.46 -12.75 2.50
CA ALA A 90 9.05 -13.91 3.26
C ALA A 90 7.74 -14.47 2.72
N TRP A 91 6.81 -13.59 2.35
CA TRP A 91 5.55 -14.05 1.80
C TRP A 91 5.78 -14.77 0.46
N LEU A 92 6.63 -14.19 -0.39
CA LEU A 92 6.91 -14.79 -1.69
C LEU A 92 7.59 -16.15 -1.53
N GLU A 93 8.50 -16.26 -0.59
CA GLU A 93 9.17 -17.53 -0.36
C GLU A 93 8.21 -18.59 0.16
N ALA A 94 7.30 -18.18 1.00
CA ALA A 94 6.30 -19.10 1.49
C ALA A 94 5.40 -19.60 0.37
N GLN A 95 5.10 -18.74 -0.58
CA GLN A 95 4.29 -19.15 -1.72
C GLN A 95 5.05 -20.11 -2.64
N ALA A 96 6.31 -19.84 -2.84
CA ALA A 96 7.10 -20.71 -3.69
C ALA A 96 7.23 -22.09 -3.08
N ASP A 97 7.35 -22.10 -1.74
CA ASP A 97 7.54 -23.31 -1.07
C ASP A 97 6.27 -23.99 -0.92
N GLY A 98 5.37 -23.24 -0.86
CA GLY A 98 4.18 -23.75 -0.50
C GLY A 98 3.53 -24.51 -1.47
N SER A 99 4.12 -24.23 -2.01
CA SER A 99 3.68 -24.93 -2.59
C SER A 99 3.58 -25.86 -1.84
N LYS A 100 4.21 -25.71 -1.06
CA LYS A 100 4.13 -26.39 -0.23
C LYS A 100 2.90 -26.57 -0.03
N GLY A 101 2.56 -26.75 -0.36
CA GLY A 101 1.60 -26.90 -0.20
C GLY A 101 0.73 -26.64 -0.97
N LYS A 102 0.51 -26.42 -1.32
CA LYS A 102 -0.40 -26.11 -1.93
C LYS A 102 -0.39 -26.22 -3.09
N VAL A 103 -0.02 -26.22 -3.06
CA VAL A 103 0.13 -26.31 -3.83
C VAL A 103 0.07 -26.50 -4.64
N ARG A 104 0.12 -26.37 -4.97
CA ARG A 104 0.13 -26.35 -5.73
C ARG A 104 0.50 -27.14 -6.41
N PHE A 105 0.80 -27.57 -6.39
CA PHE A 105 1.25 -28.19 -7.06
C PHE A 105 1.09 -29.04 -7.33
N ILE A 106 0.76 -28.98 -7.07
CA ILE A 106 0.55 -29.56 -7.15
C ILE A 106 0.26 -29.98 -7.39
#